data_a2be7af0dc668d15d9d21a722b8bf398
#
_entry.id   a2be7af0dc668d15d9d21a722b8bf398
#
_cell.length_a   1.000
_cell.length_b   1.000
_cell.length_c   1.000
_cell.angle_alpha   90.00
_cell.angle_beta   90.00
_cell.angle_gamma   90.00
#
_symmetry.space_group_name_H-M   'P 1'
#
loop_
_entity.id
_entity.type
_entity.pdbx_description
1 polymer ?
#
loop_
_entity_poly.entity_id
_entity_poly.type
_entity_poly.pdbx_seq_one_letter_code
_entity_poly.pdbx_strand_id
1 'polypeptide(L)'
;STLPTTIASEGYGYMEGTSMACPHVSGVLALGISYAKQLRKHFKAQELIDLLYQTATPIEQFWDMENPKLYYKYVIDLGQNYLSSIDLHSYAKRMGSGQVNAYAFLKAIEGSGAEMTFPNVYVAVDGSTRLLPELYFKNGSQCTVKVEDSTVASAVIEGKYLVVNGLKEGQTSASISGGKDSYKFIITVRKGAAGNGWL
;
A
#
# COMPACT_ATOMS: atom_id res chain seq x y z
N SER A 1 14.17 14.44 -28.94
CA SER A 1 13.25 15.49 -28.50
C SER A 1 13.96 16.39 -27.53
N THR A 2 14.11 17.63 -27.85
CA THR A 2 14.49 18.66 -26.90
C THR A 2 13.36 18.70 -25.85
N LEU A 3 13.65 18.22 -24.66
CA LEU A 3 12.77 18.49 -23.52
C LEU A 3 12.67 20.02 -23.42
N PRO A 4 11.47 20.60 -23.42
CA PRO A 4 11.34 22.00 -23.12
C PRO A 4 11.96 22.24 -21.75
N THR A 5 12.98 23.07 -21.68
CA THR A 5 13.69 23.42 -20.43
C THR A 5 12.82 24.21 -19.47
N THR A 6 11.63 24.58 -19.90
CA THR A 6 10.59 25.20 -19.08
C THR A 6 9.29 24.44 -19.29
N ILE A 7 8.91 23.63 -18.33
CA ILE A 7 7.53 23.19 -18.22
C ILE A 7 6.75 24.46 -17.90
N ALA A 8 5.93 24.91 -18.85
CA ALA A 8 5.01 26.00 -18.60
C ALA A 8 4.18 25.66 -17.36
N SER A 9 3.93 26.59 -16.48
CA SER A 9 3.27 26.43 -15.19
C SER A 9 1.89 25.75 -15.24
N GLU A 10 1.36 25.48 -16.43
CA GLU A 10 0.04 24.88 -16.66
C GLU A 10 0.09 23.79 -17.75
N GLY A 11 1.24 23.27 -18.11
CA GLY A 11 1.42 22.29 -19.19
C GLY A 11 1.77 20.89 -18.71
N TYR A 12 1.28 19.89 -19.44
CA TYR A 12 1.74 18.50 -19.34
C TYR A 12 2.80 18.23 -20.40
N GLY A 13 3.86 17.51 -20.03
CA GLY A 13 4.94 17.12 -20.92
C GLY A 13 5.14 15.61 -20.94
N TYR A 14 5.67 15.09 -22.05
CA TYR A 14 6.07 13.69 -22.13
C TYR A 14 7.51 13.57 -21.66
N MET A 15 7.73 12.64 -20.73
CA MET A 15 9.06 12.28 -20.23
C MET A 15 9.19 10.76 -20.23
N GLU A 16 10.40 10.27 -20.48
CA GLU A 16 10.73 8.84 -20.41
C GLU A 16 11.91 8.62 -19.47
N GLY A 17 11.94 7.46 -18.83
CA GLY A 17 13.02 7.05 -17.94
C GLY A 17 12.52 6.29 -16.72
N THR A 18 13.47 5.71 -15.98
CA THR A 18 13.18 4.97 -14.74
C THR A 18 12.53 5.86 -13.68
N SER A 19 12.86 7.16 -13.67
CA SER A 19 12.24 8.15 -12.77
C SER A 19 10.75 8.33 -13.03
N MET A 20 10.27 8.11 -14.26
CA MET A 20 8.85 8.14 -14.62
C MET A 20 8.20 6.79 -14.40
N ALA A 21 8.91 5.68 -14.52
CA ALA A 21 8.41 4.34 -14.25
C ALA A 21 8.16 4.12 -12.75
N CYS A 22 9.03 4.62 -11.88
CA CYS A 22 8.93 4.46 -10.43
C CYS A 22 7.59 4.93 -9.84
N PRO A 23 7.09 6.16 -10.10
CA PRO A 23 5.81 6.61 -9.58
C PRO A 23 4.62 5.83 -10.14
N HIS A 24 4.71 5.26 -11.36
CA HIS A 24 3.66 4.38 -11.86
C HIS A 24 3.52 3.11 -11.02
N VAL A 25 4.64 2.47 -10.69
CA VAL A 25 4.65 1.29 -9.81
C VAL A 25 4.14 1.64 -8.41
N SER A 26 4.60 2.77 -7.86
CA SER A 26 4.14 3.26 -6.55
C SER A 26 2.63 3.56 -6.55
N GLY A 27 2.12 4.14 -7.64
CA GLY A 27 0.69 4.41 -7.81
C GLY A 27 -0.15 3.12 -7.87
N VAL A 28 0.33 2.10 -8.58
CA VAL A 28 -0.36 0.79 -8.64
C VAL A 28 -0.34 0.11 -7.28
N LEU A 29 0.76 0.16 -6.53
CA LEU A 29 0.82 -0.36 -5.16
C LEU A 29 -0.15 0.39 -4.24
N ALA A 30 -0.20 1.71 -4.31
CA ALA A 30 -1.13 2.52 -3.52
C ALA A 30 -2.59 2.19 -3.85
N LEU A 31 -2.92 1.99 -5.13
CA LEU A 31 -4.23 1.54 -5.57
C LEU A 31 -4.56 0.16 -4.99
N GLY A 32 -3.61 -0.77 -5.00
CA GLY A 32 -3.76 -2.10 -4.40
C GLY A 32 -4.02 -2.04 -2.89
N ILE A 33 -3.29 -1.20 -2.16
CA ILE A 33 -3.50 -0.99 -0.72
C ILE A 33 -4.91 -0.44 -0.46
N SER A 34 -5.34 0.54 -1.25
CA SER A 34 -6.69 1.10 -1.14
C SER A 34 -7.76 0.04 -1.41
N TYR A 35 -7.57 -0.76 -2.45
CA TYR A 35 -8.48 -1.84 -2.82
C TYR A 35 -8.53 -2.96 -1.77
N ALA A 36 -7.37 -3.38 -1.25
CA ALA A 36 -7.29 -4.34 -0.15
C ALA A 36 -8.09 -3.88 1.08
N LYS A 37 -8.00 -2.58 1.43
CA LYS A 37 -8.80 -2.00 2.51
C LYS A 37 -10.31 -2.07 2.23
N GLN A 38 -10.75 -1.81 1.00
CA GLN A 38 -12.16 -1.93 0.62
C GLN A 38 -12.65 -3.38 0.74
N LEU A 39 -11.80 -4.35 0.39
CA LEU A 39 -12.07 -5.78 0.55
C LEU A 39 -11.88 -6.27 1.99
N ARG A 40 -11.47 -5.40 2.92
CA ARG A 40 -11.16 -5.74 4.30
C ARG A 40 -10.08 -6.82 4.40
N LYS A 41 -9.04 -6.69 3.57
CA LYS A 41 -7.89 -7.58 3.53
C LYS A 41 -6.63 -6.87 4.00
N HIS A 42 -5.79 -7.63 4.69
CA HIS A 42 -4.50 -7.17 5.17
C HIS A 42 -3.38 -7.90 4.42
N PHE A 43 -2.36 -7.14 4.05
CA PHE A 43 -1.14 -7.63 3.44
C PHE A 43 0.06 -7.01 4.14
N LYS A 44 1.10 -7.78 4.31
CA LYS A 44 2.43 -7.23 4.62
C LYS A 44 2.99 -6.56 3.36
N ALA A 45 3.89 -5.60 3.53
CA ALA A 45 4.48 -4.88 2.40
C ALA A 45 5.14 -5.84 1.39
N GLN A 46 5.86 -6.85 1.86
CA GLN A 46 6.53 -7.82 1.00
C GLN A 46 5.52 -8.67 0.20
N GLU A 47 4.40 -9.06 0.81
CA GLU A 47 3.35 -9.82 0.13
C GLU A 47 2.74 -9.06 -1.05
N LEU A 48 2.53 -7.75 -0.90
CA LEU A 48 2.06 -6.90 -1.99
C LEU A 48 3.10 -6.74 -3.10
N ILE A 49 4.38 -6.61 -2.74
CA ILE A 49 5.48 -6.52 -3.70
C ILE A 49 5.59 -7.82 -4.48
N ASP A 50 5.56 -8.96 -3.80
CA ASP A 50 5.64 -10.27 -4.42
C ASP A 50 4.45 -10.51 -5.37
N LEU A 51 3.25 -10.12 -4.93
CA LEU A 51 2.04 -10.22 -5.73
C LEU A 51 2.11 -9.33 -6.98
N LEU A 52 2.66 -8.12 -6.85
CA LEU A 52 2.88 -7.22 -7.98
C LEU A 52 3.84 -7.84 -9.01
N TYR A 53 4.93 -8.45 -8.55
CA TYR A 53 5.89 -9.12 -9.44
C TYR A 53 5.28 -10.35 -10.13
N GLN A 54 4.51 -11.15 -9.41
CA GLN A 54 3.84 -12.34 -9.94
C GLN A 54 2.78 -12.01 -10.99
N THR A 55 2.17 -10.84 -10.88
CA THR A 55 1.09 -10.39 -11.78
C THR A 55 1.58 -9.50 -12.91
N ALA A 56 2.86 -9.20 -12.96
CA ALA A 56 3.45 -8.44 -14.07
C ALA A 56 3.28 -9.23 -15.39
N THR A 57 3.02 -8.51 -16.47
CA THR A 57 2.94 -9.11 -17.81
C THR A 57 4.35 -9.31 -18.35
N PRO A 58 4.82 -10.56 -18.56
CA PRO A 58 6.13 -10.82 -19.11
C PRO A 58 6.26 -10.21 -20.51
N ILE A 59 7.18 -9.29 -20.70
CA ILE A 59 7.36 -8.61 -21.99
C ILE A 59 8.13 -9.46 -23.01
N GLU A 60 8.95 -10.38 -22.53
CA GLU A 60 9.74 -11.28 -23.37
C GLU A 60 8.87 -12.21 -24.23
N GLN A 61 7.63 -12.48 -23.80
CA GLN A 61 6.68 -13.28 -24.59
C GLN A 61 6.29 -12.65 -25.94
N PHE A 62 6.53 -11.34 -26.10
CA PHE A 62 6.25 -10.62 -27.32
C PHE A 62 7.47 -10.51 -28.25
N TRP A 63 8.60 -11.05 -27.82
CA TRP A 63 9.82 -11.03 -28.60
C TRP A 63 9.82 -12.22 -29.57
N ASP A 64 10.13 -11.93 -30.82
CA ASP A 64 10.41 -12.95 -31.80
C ASP A 64 11.85 -13.42 -31.60
N MET A 65 12.03 -14.58 -30.96
CA MET A 65 13.35 -15.11 -30.63
C MET A 65 14.06 -15.70 -31.86
N GLU A 66 13.34 -16.00 -32.94
CA GLU A 66 13.90 -16.49 -34.19
C GLU A 66 14.34 -15.36 -35.11
N ASN A 67 13.58 -14.25 -35.08
CA ASN A 67 13.86 -13.06 -35.86
C ASN A 67 13.96 -11.84 -34.93
N PRO A 68 15.15 -11.50 -34.43
CA PRO A 68 15.31 -10.39 -33.51
C PRO A 68 14.82 -9.10 -34.14
N LYS A 69 13.74 -8.54 -33.59
CA LYS A 69 13.27 -7.23 -34.00
C LYS A 69 14.26 -6.20 -33.48
N LEU A 70 14.89 -5.50 -34.39
CA LEU A 70 15.65 -4.33 -34.06
C LEU A 70 14.70 -3.20 -33.73
N TYR A 71 14.69 -2.79 -32.46
CA TYR A 71 13.98 -1.59 -32.05
C TYR A 71 14.86 -0.37 -32.29
N TYR A 72 14.32 0.61 -32.95
CA TYR A 72 15.02 1.84 -33.27
C TYR A 72 14.66 2.92 -32.24
N LYS A 73 15.67 3.52 -31.68
CA LYS A 73 15.53 4.63 -30.73
C LYS A 73 16.21 5.86 -31.34
N TYR A 74 15.50 6.98 -31.32
CA TYR A 74 16.12 8.27 -31.56
C TYR A 74 17.00 8.65 -30.38
N VAL A 75 18.28 8.83 -30.63
CA VAL A 75 19.22 9.31 -29.61
C VAL A 75 19.69 10.70 -30.04
N ILE A 76 19.63 11.66 -29.13
CA ILE A 76 20.18 12.99 -29.32
C ILE A 76 21.51 13.01 -28.58
N ASP A 77 22.61 13.06 -29.32
CA ASP A 77 23.93 13.18 -28.75
C ASP A 77 24.67 14.34 -29.46
N LEU A 78 25.24 15.23 -28.66
CA LEU A 78 25.98 16.41 -29.13
C LEU A 78 25.25 17.24 -30.23
N GLY A 79 23.93 17.32 -30.14
CA GLY A 79 23.09 18.08 -31.07
C GLY A 79 22.82 17.40 -32.41
N GLN A 80 23.18 16.13 -32.57
CA GLN A 80 22.83 15.30 -33.71
C GLN A 80 21.82 14.21 -33.34
N ASN A 81 20.84 14.03 -34.22
CA ASN A 81 19.86 12.96 -34.09
C ASN A 81 20.34 11.76 -34.90
N TYR A 82 20.48 10.61 -34.26
CA TYR A 82 20.76 9.37 -34.96
C TYR A 82 19.84 8.24 -34.52
N LEU A 83 19.65 7.28 -35.40
CA LEU A 83 18.86 6.09 -35.12
C LEU A 83 19.81 5.02 -34.54
N SER A 84 19.56 4.63 -33.28
CA SER A 84 20.26 3.51 -32.65
C SER A 84 19.38 2.28 -32.64
N SER A 85 19.93 1.13 -33.02
CA SER A 85 19.25 -0.15 -32.90
C SER A 85 19.57 -0.80 -31.59
N ILE A 86 18.55 -1.43 -30.96
CA ILE A 86 18.70 -2.19 -29.71
C ILE A 86 18.33 -3.64 -30.02
N ASP A 87 19.27 -4.55 -29.78
CA ASP A 87 19.01 -5.98 -29.78
C ASP A 87 18.42 -6.38 -28.42
N LEU A 88 17.14 -6.69 -28.39
CA LEU A 88 16.45 -7.09 -27.16
C LEU A 88 16.91 -8.44 -26.61
N HIS A 89 17.48 -9.33 -27.44
CA HIS A 89 17.99 -10.62 -26.94
C HIS A 89 19.10 -10.45 -25.91
N SER A 90 19.92 -9.40 -26.05
CA SER A 90 20.96 -9.10 -25.05
C SER A 90 20.40 -8.75 -23.67
N TYR A 91 19.11 -8.44 -23.58
CA TYR A 91 18.39 -8.12 -22.36
C TYR A 91 17.50 -9.25 -21.85
N ALA A 92 17.47 -10.42 -22.51
CA ALA A 92 16.69 -11.56 -22.07
C ALA A 92 16.99 -11.92 -20.61
N LYS A 93 15.95 -12.14 -19.81
CA LYS A 93 16.02 -12.39 -18.36
C LYS A 93 16.62 -11.24 -17.53
N ARG A 94 16.76 -10.05 -18.11
CA ARG A 94 17.32 -8.85 -17.46
C ARG A 94 16.33 -7.70 -17.34
N MET A 95 15.09 -7.90 -17.79
CA MET A 95 14.02 -6.90 -17.81
C MET A 95 13.07 -7.01 -16.61
N GLY A 96 13.51 -7.63 -15.52
CA GLY A 96 12.68 -7.86 -14.32
C GLY A 96 11.54 -8.83 -14.58
N SER A 97 10.45 -8.69 -13.82
CA SER A 97 9.26 -9.55 -13.94
C SER A 97 8.39 -9.22 -15.14
N GLY A 98 8.56 -8.03 -15.72
CA GLY A 98 7.79 -7.58 -16.87
C GLY A 98 7.16 -6.20 -16.70
N GLN A 99 6.15 -5.93 -17.50
CA GLN A 99 5.37 -4.70 -17.43
C GLN A 99 4.36 -4.76 -16.29
N VAL A 100 4.25 -3.70 -15.49
CA VAL A 100 3.26 -3.61 -14.43
C VAL A 100 1.83 -3.75 -14.99
N ASN A 101 1.05 -4.64 -14.37
CA ASN A 101 -0.34 -4.93 -14.76
C ASN A 101 -1.26 -4.67 -13.58
N ALA A 102 -1.79 -3.46 -13.51
CA ALA A 102 -2.67 -3.03 -12.42
C ALA A 102 -3.92 -3.90 -12.30
N TYR A 103 -4.54 -4.29 -13.42
CA TYR A 103 -5.73 -5.13 -13.40
C TYR A 103 -5.46 -6.52 -12.82
N ALA A 104 -4.42 -7.20 -13.31
CA ALA A 104 -4.04 -8.51 -12.80
C ALA A 104 -3.66 -8.46 -11.31
N PHE A 105 -2.95 -7.39 -10.89
CA PHE A 105 -2.61 -7.15 -9.51
C PHE A 105 -3.84 -7.00 -8.61
N LEU A 106 -4.80 -6.17 -8.99
CA LEU A 106 -6.05 -6.00 -8.22
C LEU A 106 -6.86 -7.29 -8.17
N LYS A 107 -6.92 -8.05 -9.27
CA LYS A 107 -7.58 -9.37 -9.28
C LYS A 107 -6.89 -10.37 -8.35
N ALA A 108 -5.58 -10.37 -8.27
CA ALA A 108 -4.84 -11.22 -7.35
C ALA A 108 -5.09 -10.85 -5.88
N ILE A 109 -5.26 -9.57 -5.57
CA ILE A 109 -5.66 -9.11 -4.23
C ILE A 109 -7.02 -9.69 -3.82
N GLU A 110 -7.98 -9.82 -4.74
CA GLU A 110 -9.28 -10.46 -4.45
C GLU A 110 -9.13 -11.90 -3.95
N GLY A 111 -8.18 -12.66 -4.52
CA GLY A 111 -7.94 -14.06 -4.20
C GLY A 111 -6.95 -14.30 -3.05
N SER A 112 -6.32 -13.26 -2.52
CA SER A 112 -5.19 -13.36 -1.59
C SER A 112 -5.42 -12.53 -0.33
N GLY A 113 -4.42 -12.54 0.56
CA GLY A 113 -4.42 -11.74 1.78
C GLY A 113 -5.20 -12.35 2.93
N ALA A 114 -4.87 -11.93 4.14
CA ALA A 114 -5.57 -12.28 5.34
C ALA A 114 -6.76 -11.35 5.59
N GLU A 115 -7.78 -11.81 6.28
CA GLU A 115 -8.82 -10.92 6.77
C GLU A 115 -8.21 -9.86 7.71
N MET A 116 -8.74 -8.65 7.63
CA MET A 116 -8.26 -7.55 8.43
C MET A 116 -8.60 -7.81 9.90
N THR A 117 -7.58 -7.80 10.75
CA THR A 117 -7.75 -7.86 12.20
C THR A 117 -7.78 -6.45 12.76
N PHE A 118 -8.50 -6.26 13.84
CA PHE A 118 -8.47 -4.97 14.54
C PHE A 118 -7.06 -4.74 15.13
N PRO A 119 -6.47 -3.53 14.97
CA PRO A 119 -5.10 -3.30 15.40
C PRO A 119 -4.97 -3.28 16.92
N ASN A 120 -3.82 -3.74 17.42
CA ASN A 120 -3.44 -3.48 18.80
C ASN A 120 -3.22 -1.98 19.01
N VAL A 121 -3.55 -1.50 20.18
CA VAL A 121 -3.53 -0.08 20.52
C VAL A 121 -2.42 0.19 21.54
N TYR A 122 -1.62 1.21 21.26
CA TYR A 122 -0.61 1.71 22.18
C TYR A 122 -1.01 3.11 22.63
N VAL A 123 -0.97 3.35 23.92
CA VAL A 123 -1.36 4.63 24.51
C VAL A 123 -0.46 4.96 25.71
N ALA A 124 -0.20 6.24 25.93
CA ALA A 124 0.53 6.68 27.13
C ALA A 124 -0.35 6.60 28.36
N VAL A 125 0.27 6.46 29.53
CA VAL A 125 -0.42 6.71 30.81
C VAL A 125 -0.94 8.15 30.78
N ASP A 126 -2.17 8.37 31.21
CA ASP A 126 -2.90 9.65 31.17
C ASP A 126 -3.06 10.24 29.74
N GLY A 127 -2.76 9.46 28.70
CA GLY A 127 -2.96 9.80 27.30
C GLY A 127 -4.20 9.18 26.69
N SER A 128 -4.55 9.65 25.49
CA SER A 128 -5.64 9.06 24.70
C SER A 128 -5.21 8.88 23.24
N THR A 129 -5.79 7.87 22.59
CA THR A 129 -5.67 7.65 21.16
C THR A 129 -7.04 7.42 20.52
N ARG A 130 -7.16 7.72 19.23
CA ARG A 130 -8.41 7.62 18.49
C ARG A 130 -8.22 6.74 17.26
N LEU A 131 -9.15 5.81 17.07
CA LEU A 131 -9.22 4.97 15.88
C LEU A 131 -10.57 5.17 15.19
N LEU A 132 -10.62 4.84 13.91
CA LEU A 132 -11.84 4.87 13.10
C LEU A 132 -12.37 3.42 12.92
N PRO A 133 -13.36 2.97 13.69
CA PRO A 133 -13.93 1.63 13.54
C PRO A 133 -14.51 1.37 12.14
N GLU A 134 -14.98 2.40 11.45
CA GLU A 134 -15.51 2.28 10.08
C GLU A 134 -14.51 1.67 9.07
N LEU A 135 -13.21 1.75 9.36
CA LEU A 135 -12.19 1.09 8.54
C LEU A 135 -12.25 -0.45 8.66
N TYR A 136 -12.81 -0.95 9.75
CA TYR A 136 -12.86 -2.38 10.09
C TYR A 136 -14.29 -2.94 10.06
N PHE A 137 -15.29 -2.11 10.23
CA PHE A 137 -16.70 -2.47 10.21
C PHE A 137 -17.48 -1.65 9.20
N LYS A 138 -18.43 -2.28 8.50
CA LYS A 138 -19.30 -1.59 7.53
C LYS A 138 -20.17 -0.51 8.18
N ASN A 139 -20.51 -0.67 9.46
CA ASN A 139 -21.34 0.23 10.24
C ASN A 139 -20.60 0.63 11.52
N GLY A 140 -19.41 1.22 11.38
CA GLY A 140 -18.51 1.51 12.51
C GLY A 140 -19.08 2.41 13.60
N SER A 141 -20.06 3.26 13.26
CA SER A 141 -20.77 4.11 14.23
C SER A 141 -21.67 3.35 15.23
N GLN A 142 -21.99 2.09 14.94
CA GLN A 142 -22.81 1.22 15.80
C GLN A 142 -21.96 0.19 16.54
N CYS A 143 -20.66 0.41 16.64
CA CYS A 143 -19.80 -0.48 17.39
C CYS A 143 -19.98 -0.34 18.88
N THR A 144 -19.79 -1.44 19.60
CA THR A 144 -19.65 -1.50 21.06
C THR A 144 -18.24 -1.99 21.39
N VAL A 145 -17.66 -1.48 22.46
CA VAL A 145 -16.34 -1.87 22.95
C VAL A 145 -16.42 -2.33 24.38
N LYS A 146 -15.66 -3.37 24.72
CA LYS A 146 -15.50 -3.89 26.08
C LYS A 146 -14.01 -4.07 26.36
N VAL A 147 -13.54 -3.53 27.46
CA VAL A 147 -12.19 -3.72 28.00
C VAL A 147 -12.27 -4.70 29.16
N GLU A 148 -11.34 -5.66 29.22
CA GLU A 148 -11.34 -6.68 30.28
C GLU A 148 -10.85 -6.12 31.62
N ASP A 149 -9.73 -5.38 31.59
CA ASP A 149 -9.21 -4.71 32.79
C ASP A 149 -9.34 -3.18 32.64
N SER A 150 -10.40 -2.65 33.22
CA SER A 150 -10.68 -1.21 33.22
C SER A 150 -9.75 -0.38 34.11
N THR A 151 -8.90 -1.02 34.92
CA THR A 151 -7.89 -0.31 35.72
C THR A 151 -6.65 0.06 34.87
N VAL A 152 -6.39 -0.69 33.81
CA VAL A 152 -5.26 -0.44 32.88
C VAL A 152 -5.66 0.58 31.82
N ALA A 153 -6.80 0.41 31.18
CA ALA A 153 -7.29 1.28 30.14
C ALA A 153 -8.82 1.37 30.10
N SER A 154 -9.33 2.46 29.59
CA SER A 154 -10.75 2.57 29.22
C SER A 154 -10.88 2.77 27.69
N ALA A 155 -12.01 2.33 27.14
CA ALA A 155 -12.32 2.52 25.75
C ALA A 155 -13.81 2.82 25.57
N VAL A 156 -14.14 3.78 24.72
CA VAL A 156 -15.50 4.25 24.47
C VAL A 156 -15.66 4.65 23.01
N ILE A 157 -16.88 4.48 22.48
CA ILE A 157 -17.23 5.00 21.15
C ILE A 157 -17.77 6.43 21.30
N GLU A 158 -17.07 7.39 20.75
CA GLU A 158 -17.45 8.80 20.71
C GLU A 158 -17.70 9.22 19.25
N GLY A 159 -18.97 9.32 18.90
CA GLY A 159 -19.35 9.58 17.51
C GLY A 159 -18.84 8.49 16.58
N LYS A 160 -17.94 8.83 15.66
CA LYS A 160 -17.32 7.87 14.73
C LYS A 160 -15.98 7.29 15.20
N TYR A 161 -15.51 7.68 16.37
CA TYR A 161 -14.19 7.26 16.87
C TYR A 161 -14.32 6.27 18.03
N LEU A 162 -13.43 5.28 18.01
CA LEU A 162 -13.06 4.56 19.22
C LEU A 162 -11.99 5.38 19.93
N VAL A 163 -12.27 5.85 21.13
CA VAL A 163 -11.33 6.57 22.00
C VAL A 163 -10.83 5.61 23.06
N VAL A 164 -9.53 5.44 23.14
CA VAL A 164 -8.87 4.59 24.13
C VAL A 164 -8.01 5.47 25.03
N ASN A 165 -8.22 5.40 26.33
CA ASN A 165 -7.47 6.14 27.34
C ASN A 165 -6.61 5.18 28.15
N GLY A 166 -5.32 5.53 28.33
CA GLY A 166 -4.39 4.81 29.18
C GLY A 166 -4.50 5.29 30.63
N LEU A 167 -4.76 4.40 31.57
CA LEU A 167 -4.95 4.74 32.98
C LEU A 167 -3.76 4.31 33.83
N LYS A 168 -3.22 3.12 33.61
CA LYS A 168 -2.11 2.56 34.36
C LYS A 168 -1.23 1.76 33.43
N GLU A 169 0.07 1.80 33.62
CA GLU A 169 1.01 0.98 32.85
C GLU A 169 0.68 -0.52 32.94
N GLY A 170 0.62 -1.17 31.76
CA GLY A 170 0.26 -2.58 31.65
C GLY A 170 -0.35 -2.91 30.31
N GLN A 171 -0.89 -4.12 30.22
CA GLN A 171 -1.62 -4.60 29.06
C GLN A 171 -2.99 -5.13 29.47
N THR A 172 -3.98 -4.90 28.64
CA THR A 172 -5.30 -5.48 28.79
C THR A 172 -5.85 -5.89 27.43
N SER A 173 -6.69 -6.92 27.42
CA SER A 173 -7.45 -7.31 26.24
C SER A 173 -8.70 -6.45 26.12
N ALA A 174 -9.09 -6.17 24.91
CA ALA A 174 -10.35 -5.53 24.60
C ALA A 174 -11.02 -6.24 23.43
N SER A 175 -12.35 -6.11 23.36
CA SER A 175 -13.14 -6.56 22.23
C SER A 175 -13.98 -5.42 21.69
N ILE A 176 -14.08 -5.34 20.36
CA ILE A 176 -14.97 -4.41 19.68
C ILE A 176 -15.88 -5.20 18.76
N SER A 177 -17.17 -4.91 18.81
CA SER A 177 -18.19 -5.60 18.03
C SER A 177 -19.02 -4.61 17.25
N GLY A 178 -19.32 -4.92 15.99
CA GLY A 178 -20.16 -4.11 15.11
C GLY A 178 -20.92 -5.01 14.13
N GLY A 179 -22.24 -5.00 14.22
CA GLY A 179 -23.08 -5.89 13.44
C GLY A 179 -22.85 -7.36 13.78
N LYS A 180 -22.39 -8.15 12.77
CA LYS A 180 -22.07 -9.58 12.96
C LYS A 180 -20.59 -9.83 13.26
N ASP A 181 -19.76 -8.82 13.14
CA ASP A 181 -18.31 -8.93 13.27
C ASP A 181 -17.87 -8.57 14.69
N SER A 182 -16.87 -9.27 15.20
CA SER A 182 -16.25 -9.00 16.48
C SER A 182 -14.75 -9.25 16.41
N TYR A 183 -13.97 -8.34 16.94
CA TYR A 183 -12.52 -8.43 16.95
C TYR A 183 -12.00 -8.30 18.38
N LYS A 184 -10.97 -9.09 18.69
CA LYS A 184 -10.17 -8.93 19.90
C LYS A 184 -8.88 -8.19 19.56
N PHE A 185 -8.45 -7.30 20.45
CA PHE A 185 -7.19 -6.56 20.32
C PHE A 185 -6.58 -6.31 21.69
N ILE A 186 -5.31 -5.95 21.71
CA ILE A 186 -4.58 -5.68 22.95
C ILE A 186 -4.38 -4.17 23.04
N ILE A 187 -4.65 -3.63 24.22
CA ILE A 187 -4.31 -2.27 24.60
C ILE A 187 -3.05 -2.36 25.48
N THR A 188 -1.99 -1.69 25.05
CA THR A 188 -0.74 -1.58 25.80
C THR A 188 -0.58 -0.14 26.26
N VAL A 189 -0.53 0.06 27.56
CA VAL A 189 -0.32 1.36 28.19
C VAL A 189 1.13 1.44 28.65
N ARG A 190 1.85 2.47 28.20
CA ARG A 190 3.27 2.68 28.52
C ARG A 190 3.51 4.07 29.07
N LYS A 191 4.46 4.16 30.00
CA LYS A 191 4.91 5.44 30.55
C LYS A 191 5.71 6.18 29.46
N GLY A 192 5.30 7.40 29.16
CA GLY A 192 6.01 8.25 28.18
C GLY A 192 5.78 7.89 26.70
N ALA A 193 4.88 6.97 26.37
CA ALA A 193 4.53 6.68 24.99
C ALA A 193 3.68 7.82 24.40
N ALA A 194 4.30 8.73 23.69
CA ALA A 194 3.58 9.71 22.90
C ALA A 194 3.36 9.16 21.47
N GLY A 195 2.11 8.95 21.07
CA GLY A 195 1.73 8.70 19.69
C GLY A 195 1.33 7.27 19.32
N ASN A 196 0.74 7.13 18.16
CA ASN A 196 0.17 5.91 17.56
C ASN A 196 1.22 4.91 17.08
N GLY A 197 2.19 4.56 17.92
CA GLY A 197 3.02 3.39 17.67
C GLY A 197 3.70 3.33 16.29
N TRP A 198 4.33 4.40 15.87
CA TRP A 198 5.40 4.32 14.90
C TRP A 198 6.70 4.04 15.66
N LEU A 199 6.90 2.80 15.98
CA LEU A 199 8.20 2.17 16.25
C LEU A 199 8.11 0.69 15.91
#